data_f75131d4fd5f66e868cd4033f952fa6e
#
_entry.id   f75131d4fd5f66e868cd4033f952fa6e
#
_cell.length_a   1.000
_cell.length_b   1.000
_cell.length_c   1.000
_cell.angle_alpha   90.00
_cell.angle_beta   90.00
_cell.angle_gamma   90.00
#
_symmetry.space_group_name_H-M   'P 1'
#
loop_
_entity.id
_entity.type
_entity.pdbx_description
1 polymer ?
#
loop_
_entity_poly.entity_id
_entity_poly.type
_entity_poly.pdbx_seq_one_letter_code
_entity_poly.pdbx_strand_id
1 'polypeptide(L)'
;MSNPIKMIVGLGNPGKEYEATRHNVGFWLLDELAWQWKATFKDEKKFFGEVARVSRPEGDVWLIKPMTFMNRSGQAVAALAQFYKIKPEEILVVHDELDIECGRIKFKLGGGNGGHNGLKDIQARLGTPNFYRLRLGIDHPGDKALVSAYVLNKPSAEHRQLIEDSVNKSIKGIPLLTAGEFEEVQRFLHSR
;
A
#
# COMPACT_ATOMS: atom_id res chain seq x y z
N MET A 1 22.27 7.56 -3.52
CA MET A 1 21.08 8.40 -3.55
C MET A 1 19.83 7.55 -3.77
N SER A 2 18.81 7.83 -3.00
CA SER A 2 17.53 7.13 -3.15
C SER A 2 16.76 7.71 -4.33
N ASN A 3 16.17 6.82 -5.15
CA ASN A 3 15.31 7.27 -6.25
C ASN A 3 13.95 7.67 -5.69
N PRO A 4 13.34 8.76 -6.17
CA PRO A 4 11.97 9.09 -5.80
C PRO A 4 11.00 7.95 -6.10
N ILE A 5 9.96 7.82 -5.28
CA ILE A 5 8.90 6.86 -5.55
C ILE A 5 8.12 7.29 -6.80
N LYS A 6 7.93 6.37 -7.72
CA LYS A 6 7.21 6.59 -8.99
C LYS A 6 5.93 5.78 -9.09
N MET A 7 5.74 4.79 -8.23
CA MET A 7 4.54 3.97 -8.22
C MET A 7 4.12 3.69 -6.79
N ILE A 8 2.84 3.92 -6.50
CA ILE A 8 2.24 3.64 -5.20
C ILE A 8 1.14 2.61 -5.39
N VAL A 9 1.29 1.48 -4.70
CA VAL A 9 0.37 0.35 -4.76
C VAL A 9 -0.41 0.28 -3.47
N GLY A 10 -1.73 0.22 -3.54
CA GLY A 10 -2.56 -0.09 -2.38
C GLY A 10 -3.13 -1.49 -2.51
N LEU A 11 -2.92 -2.33 -1.52
CA LEU A 11 -3.39 -3.72 -1.56
C LEU A 11 -4.79 -3.87 -0.97
N GLY A 12 -5.58 -4.73 -1.59
CA GLY A 12 -6.92 -5.07 -1.16
C GLY A 12 -7.52 -6.14 -2.07
N ASN A 13 -8.71 -6.57 -1.72
CA ASN A 13 -9.51 -7.48 -2.55
C ASN A 13 -10.62 -6.70 -3.25
N PRO A 14 -10.92 -7.02 -4.52
CA PRO A 14 -12.02 -6.36 -5.22
C PRO A 14 -13.37 -6.86 -4.70
N GLY A 15 -14.39 -6.01 -4.77
CA GLY A 15 -15.75 -6.35 -4.42
C GLY A 15 -16.24 -5.61 -3.17
N LYS A 16 -17.55 -5.34 -3.14
CA LYS A 16 -18.17 -4.58 -2.05
C LYS A 16 -18.05 -5.28 -0.70
N GLU A 17 -18.05 -6.61 -0.70
CA GLU A 17 -17.94 -7.40 0.53
C GLU A 17 -16.60 -7.23 1.23
N TYR A 18 -15.58 -6.73 0.53
CA TYR A 18 -14.25 -6.54 1.10
C TYR A 18 -13.90 -5.10 1.42
N GLU A 19 -14.66 -4.11 0.91
CA GLU A 19 -14.22 -2.71 0.93
C GLU A 19 -14.03 -2.13 2.33
N ALA A 20 -14.72 -2.63 3.34
CA ALA A 20 -14.59 -2.13 4.72
C ALA A 20 -13.72 -3.04 5.60
N THR A 21 -13.07 -4.03 5.03
CA THR A 21 -12.26 -4.98 5.79
C THR A 21 -10.85 -4.45 6.06
N ARG A 22 -10.21 -5.00 7.12
CA ARG A 22 -8.82 -4.64 7.47
C ARG A 22 -7.85 -4.90 6.31
N HIS A 23 -8.09 -5.96 5.55
CA HIS A 23 -7.21 -6.33 4.43
C HIS A 23 -7.21 -5.30 3.30
N ASN A 24 -8.20 -4.41 3.27
CA ASN A 24 -8.36 -3.38 2.25
C ASN A 24 -7.89 -1.98 2.67
N VAL A 25 -7.17 -1.86 3.79
CA VAL A 25 -6.70 -0.53 4.23
C VAL A 25 -5.74 0.11 3.22
N GLY A 26 -5.04 -0.69 2.41
CA GLY A 26 -4.26 -0.16 1.30
C GLY A 26 -5.12 0.54 0.25
N PHE A 27 -6.29 -0.02 -0.06
CA PHE A 27 -7.24 0.63 -0.96
C PHE A 27 -7.78 1.93 -0.34
N TRP A 28 -8.02 1.94 0.98
CA TRP A 28 -8.52 3.15 1.64
C TRP A 28 -7.53 4.31 1.46
N LEU A 29 -6.24 4.02 1.64
CA LEU A 29 -5.22 5.06 1.49
C LEU A 29 -5.15 5.56 0.05
N LEU A 30 -5.17 4.66 -0.92
CA LEU A 30 -5.08 5.04 -2.33
C LEU A 30 -6.30 5.87 -2.77
N ASP A 31 -7.50 5.51 -2.31
CA ASP A 31 -8.71 6.25 -2.62
C ASP A 31 -8.66 7.67 -2.04
N GLU A 32 -8.22 7.80 -0.79
CA GLU A 32 -8.10 9.11 -0.15
C GLU A 32 -6.99 9.96 -0.80
N LEU A 33 -5.86 9.34 -1.12
CA LEU A 33 -4.77 10.02 -1.80
C LEU A 33 -5.22 10.55 -3.17
N ALA A 34 -5.90 9.71 -3.95
CA ALA A 34 -6.40 10.09 -5.26
C ALA A 34 -7.38 11.26 -5.14
N TRP A 35 -8.26 11.21 -4.14
CA TRP A 35 -9.21 12.29 -3.90
C TRP A 35 -8.49 13.61 -3.58
N GLN A 36 -7.49 13.57 -2.70
CA GLN A 36 -6.72 14.77 -2.33
C GLN A 36 -5.88 15.31 -3.50
N TRP A 37 -5.35 14.42 -4.33
CA TRP A 37 -4.55 14.81 -5.49
C TRP A 37 -5.38 15.06 -6.74
N LYS A 38 -6.71 14.98 -6.63
CA LYS A 38 -7.64 15.18 -7.74
C LYS A 38 -7.35 14.25 -8.91
N ALA A 39 -6.97 13.02 -8.59
CA ALA A 39 -6.73 11.96 -9.56
C ALA A 39 -7.93 11.04 -9.64
N THR A 40 -8.16 10.47 -10.81
CA THR A 40 -9.27 9.53 -11.04
C THR A 40 -8.72 8.18 -11.46
N PHE A 41 -9.13 7.14 -10.73
CA PHE A 41 -8.80 5.78 -11.12
C PHE A 41 -9.62 5.35 -12.33
N LYS A 42 -8.94 4.65 -13.26
CA LYS A 42 -9.56 4.04 -14.42
C LYS A 42 -9.24 2.56 -14.44
N ASP A 43 -10.22 1.73 -14.80
CA ASP A 43 -9.99 0.31 -14.97
C ASP A 43 -9.06 0.08 -16.14
N GLU A 44 -7.92 -0.54 -15.88
CA GLU A 44 -6.90 -0.84 -16.89
C GLU A 44 -6.66 -2.35 -16.93
N LYS A 45 -7.37 -3.05 -17.80
CA LYS A 45 -7.31 -4.51 -17.87
C LYS A 45 -5.91 -5.04 -18.15
N LYS A 46 -5.13 -4.33 -18.95
CA LYS A 46 -3.74 -4.72 -19.23
C LYS A 46 -2.85 -4.70 -18.01
N PHE A 47 -3.23 -3.97 -16.96
CA PHE A 47 -2.51 -3.88 -15.70
C PHE A 47 -3.24 -4.59 -14.56
N PHE A 48 -4.34 -5.26 -14.84
CA PHE A 48 -5.10 -6.03 -13.84
C PHE A 48 -5.52 -5.21 -12.63
N GLY A 49 -5.81 -3.91 -12.83
CA GLY A 49 -6.17 -3.04 -11.73
C GLY A 49 -6.72 -1.70 -12.16
N GLU A 50 -7.09 -0.90 -11.17
CA GLU A 50 -7.47 0.49 -11.37
C GLU A 50 -6.25 1.37 -11.21
N VAL A 51 -5.99 2.22 -12.19
CA VAL A 51 -4.77 3.01 -12.29
C VAL A 51 -5.10 4.49 -12.40
N ALA A 52 -4.34 5.32 -11.70
CA ALA A 52 -4.39 6.77 -11.85
C ALA A 52 -2.97 7.29 -12.05
N ARG A 53 -2.83 8.29 -12.91
CA ARG A 53 -1.56 8.97 -13.16
C ARG A 53 -1.62 10.36 -12.58
N VAL A 54 -0.59 10.75 -11.83
CA VAL A 54 -0.52 12.06 -11.21
C VAL A 54 0.80 12.74 -11.58
N SER A 55 0.72 13.98 -12.06
CA SER A 55 1.92 14.79 -12.30
C SER A 55 2.40 15.40 -11.00
N ARG A 56 3.65 15.15 -10.64
CA ARG A 56 4.29 15.73 -9.46
C ARG A 56 5.53 16.51 -9.92
N PRO A 57 6.09 17.39 -9.06
CA PRO A 57 7.26 18.17 -9.46
C PRO A 57 8.44 17.34 -9.94
N GLU A 58 8.62 16.13 -9.38
CA GLU A 58 9.73 15.23 -9.73
C GLU A 58 9.43 14.31 -10.90
N GLY A 59 8.23 14.35 -11.45
CA GLY A 59 7.78 13.48 -12.53
C GLY A 59 6.46 12.82 -12.23
N ASP A 60 6.01 11.97 -13.13
CA ASP A 60 4.75 11.25 -12.98
C ASP A 60 4.82 10.21 -11.87
N VAL A 61 3.74 10.10 -11.11
CA VAL A 61 3.54 9.06 -10.12
C VAL A 61 2.31 8.25 -10.51
N TRP A 62 2.47 6.94 -10.52
CA TRP A 62 1.41 6.00 -10.87
C TRP A 62 0.81 5.43 -9.59
N LEU A 63 -0.52 5.50 -9.47
CA LEU A 63 -1.27 4.89 -8.38
C LEU A 63 -1.97 3.67 -8.94
N ILE A 64 -1.88 2.53 -8.25
CA ILE A 64 -2.56 1.32 -8.69
C ILE A 64 -3.20 0.60 -7.52
N LYS A 65 -4.47 0.22 -7.69
CA LYS A 65 -5.17 -0.74 -6.84
C LYS A 65 -5.32 -2.02 -7.65
N PRO A 66 -4.55 -3.09 -7.33
CA PRO A 66 -4.75 -4.37 -8.01
C PRO A 66 -6.19 -4.84 -7.85
N MET A 67 -6.84 -5.18 -8.97
CA MET A 67 -8.20 -5.73 -8.97
C MET A 67 -8.17 -7.25 -9.13
N THR A 68 -7.05 -7.84 -8.82
CA THR A 68 -6.87 -9.27 -8.58
C THR A 68 -7.29 -9.56 -7.16
N PHE A 69 -7.47 -10.81 -6.80
CA PHE A 69 -7.54 -11.12 -5.38
C PHE A 69 -6.15 -10.96 -4.76
N MET A 70 -6.12 -10.79 -3.43
CA MET A 70 -4.88 -10.43 -2.71
C MET A 70 -3.68 -11.30 -3.10
N ASN A 71 -3.87 -12.60 -3.22
CA ASN A 71 -2.79 -13.55 -3.53
C ASN A 71 -2.22 -13.43 -4.95
N ARG A 72 -2.78 -12.55 -5.80
CA ARG A 72 -2.29 -12.26 -7.15
C ARG A 72 -1.93 -10.80 -7.36
N SER A 73 -1.75 -10.05 -6.28
CA SER A 73 -1.44 -8.62 -6.35
C SER A 73 -0.18 -8.34 -7.17
N GLY A 74 0.78 -9.25 -7.17
CA GLY A 74 2.03 -9.08 -7.91
C GLY A 74 1.85 -9.06 -9.42
N GLN A 75 0.81 -9.68 -9.94
CA GLN A 75 0.51 -9.65 -11.37
C GLN A 75 0.29 -8.22 -11.86
N ALA A 76 -0.49 -7.45 -11.12
CA ALA A 76 -0.77 -6.06 -11.44
C ALA A 76 0.48 -5.18 -11.27
N VAL A 77 1.18 -5.35 -10.17
CA VAL A 77 2.38 -4.56 -9.85
C VAL A 77 3.46 -4.77 -10.92
N ALA A 78 3.74 -6.03 -11.26
CA ALA A 78 4.75 -6.36 -12.24
C ALA A 78 4.38 -5.85 -13.65
N ALA A 79 3.11 -5.96 -14.04
CA ALA A 79 2.66 -5.50 -15.34
C ALA A 79 2.85 -3.97 -15.50
N LEU A 80 2.45 -3.19 -14.51
CA LEU A 80 2.59 -1.74 -14.56
C LEU A 80 4.06 -1.32 -14.50
N ALA A 81 4.83 -1.92 -13.60
CA ALA A 81 6.24 -1.59 -13.43
C ALA A 81 7.03 -1.88 -14.70
N GLN A 82 6.77 -3.03 -15.33
CA GLN A 82 7.46 -3.42 -16.56
C GLN A 82 7.12 -2.48 -17.72
N PHE A 83 5.85 -2.11 -17.84
CA PHE A 83 5.40 -1.25 -18.93
C PHE A 83 6.04 0.13 -18.89
N TYR A 84 6.14 0.73 -17.71
CA TYR A 84 6.71 2.07 -17.53
C TYR A 84 8.17 2.05 -17.06
N LYS A 85 8.79 0.87 -17.03
CA LYS A 85 10.20 0.68 -16.65
C LYS A 85 10.51 1.24 -15.26
N ILE A 86 9.62 0.97 -14.32
CA ILE A 86 9.76 1.38 -12.92
C ILE A 86 10.51 0.28 -12.17
N LYS A 87 11.56 0.66 -11.46
CA LYS A 87 12.39 -0.27 -10.68
C LYS A 87 11.72 -0.62 -9.36
N PRO A 88 12.00 -1.82 -8.79
CA PRO A 88 11.45 -2.16 -7.47
C PRO A 88 11.71 -1.09 -6.41
N GLU A 89 12.89 -0.48 -6.38
CA GLU A 89 13.26 0.56 -5.41
C GLU A 89 12.49 1.87 -5.62
N GLU A 90 11.71 1.99 -6.68
CA GLU A 90 10.86 3.14 -6.98
C GLU A 90 9.39 2.86 -6.66
N ILE A 91 9.10 1.72 -6.05
CA ILE A 91 7.74 1.25 -5.75
C ILE A 91 7.50 1.32 -4.24
N LEU A 92 6.36 1.91 -3.87
CA LEU A 92 5.82 1.86 -2.51
C LEU A 92 4.59 0.99 -2.49
N VAL A 93 4.56 0.00 -1.61
CA VAL A 93 3.39 -0.85 -1.39
C VAL A 93 2.76 -0.52 -0.03
N VAL A 94 1.49 -0.16 -0.05
CA VAL A 94 0.70 0.16 1.15
C VAL A 94 -0.14 -1.05 1.51
N HIS A 95 -0.01 -1.53 2.74
CA HIS A 95 -0.70 -2.76 3.15
C HIS A 95 -1.03 -2.78 4.65
N ASP A 96 -1.95 -3.66 5.02
CA ASP A 96 -2.27 -3.95 6.41
C ASP A 96 -1.15 -4.75 7.07
N GLU A 97 -0.90 -4.49 8.36
CA GLU A 97 0.15 -5.14 9.10
C GLU A 97 -0.34 -5.63 10.46
N LEU A 98 -0.31 -6.95 10.65
CA LEU A 98 -0.74 -7.61 11.88
C LEU A 98 0.21 -7.35 13.06
N ASP A 99 1.49 -7.17 12.79
CA ASP A 99 2.53 -7.07 13.81
C ASP A 99 2.71 -5.65 14.35
N ILE A 100 1.82 -4.74 13.94
CA ILE A 100 1.84 -3.34 14.36
C ILE A 100 0.44 -3.00 14.91
N GLU A 101 0.40 -2.30 16.05
CA GLU A 101 -0.87 -1.90 16.65
C GLU A 101 -1.62 -0.89 15.78
N CYS A 102 -2.95 -0.89 15.88
CA CYS A 102 -3.79 0.07 15.17
C CYS A 102 -3.35 1.51 15.48
N GLY A 103 -3.28 2.34 14.44
CA GLY A 103 -2.87 3.73 14.57
C GLY A 103 -1.38 3.96 14.43
N ARG A 104 -0.59 2.90 14.38
CA ARG A 104 0.86 3.01 14.17
C ARG A 104 1.20 2.71 12.72
N ILE A 105 2.27 3.34 12.26
CA ILE A 105 2.75 3.23 10.88
C ILE A 105 4.23 2.89 10.93
N LYS A 106 4.67 2.00 10.05
CA LYS A 106 6.09 1.78 9.82
C LYS A 106 6.38 1.82 8.33
N PHE A 107 7.46 2.49 7.99
CA PHE A 107 7.96 2.61 6.63
C PHE A 107 9.33 1.96 6.56
N LYS A 108 9.53 1.09 5.57
CA LYS A 108 10.83 0.44 5.38
C LYS A 108 11.06 0.01 3.95
N LEU A 109 12.33 -0.20 3.61
CA LEU A 109 12.74 -0.85 2.35
C LEU A 109 12.93 -2.33 2.60
N GLY A 110 12.32 -3.17 1.76
CA GLY A 110 12.56 -4.62 1.78
C GLY A 110 12.01 -5.33 3.01
N GLY A 111 12.60 -6.47 3.29
CA GLY A 111 12.21 -7.33 4.41
C GLY A 111 11.34 -8.50 3.99
N GLY A 112 10.89 -9.27 4.97
CA GLY A 112 10.03 -10.42 4.72
C GLY A 112 8.60 -10.02 4.44
N ASN A 113 7.78 -10.98 4.03
CA ASN A 113 6.37 -10.73 3.74
C ASN A 113 5.44 -10.94 4.96
N GLY A 114 5.97 -11.47 6.06
CA GLY A 114 5.19 -11.69 7.28
C GLY A 114 3.97 -12.59 7.11
N GLY A 115 3.93 -13.40 6.06
CA GLY A 115 2.77 -14.21 5.73
C GLY A 115 1.68 -13.47 4.98
N HIS A 116 1.89 -12.19 4.64
CA HIS A 116 0.93 -11.40 3.87
C HIS A 116 0.94 -11.87 2.41
N ASN A 117 -0.19 -12.40 1.95
CA ASN A 117 -0.27 -13.04 0.63
C ASN A 117 -0.02 -12.05 -0.52
N GLY A 118 -0.43 -10.80 -0.38
CA GLY A 118 -0.16 -9.77 -1.39
C GLY A 118 1.32 -9.46 -1.52
N LEU A 119 2.02 -9.28 -0.40
CA LEU A 119 3.45 -9.03 -0.40
C LEU A 119 4.23 -10.22 -0.94
N LYS A 120 3.80 -11.42 -0.58
CA LYS A 120 4.43 -12.66 -1.06
C LYS A 120 4.38 -12.74 -2.58
N ASP A 121 3.22 -12.45 -3.17
CA ASP A 121 3.06 -12.51 -4.62
C ASP A 121 3.85 -11.41 -5.34
N ILE A 122 3.85 -10.19 -4.79
CA ILE A 122 4.64 -9.08 -5.33
C ILE A 122 6.13 -9.44 -5.34
N GLN A 123 6.63 -9.96 -4.22
CA GLN A 123 8.03 -10.36 -4.08
C GLN A 123 8.39 -11.44 -5.12
N ALA A 124 7.51 -12.42 -5.31
CA ALA A 124 7.72 -13.48 -6.28
C ALA A 124 7.74 -12.94 -7.71
N ARG A 125 6.81 -12.04 -8.05
CA ARG A 125 6.68 -11.51 -9.41
C ARG A 125 7.76 -10.51 -9.76
N LEU A 126 8.20 -9.68 -8.81
CA LEU A 126 9.29 -8.74 -9.04
C LEU A 126 10.67 -9.42 -8.95
N GLY A 127 10.74 -10.62 -8.35
CA GLY A 127 11.98 -11.34 -8.17
C GLY A 127 12.88 -10.78 -7.08
N THR A 128 12.38 -9.89 -6.24
CA THR A 128 13.14 -9.24 -5.17
C THR A 128 12.20 -8.74 -4.07
N PRO A 129 12.64 -8.75 -2.80
CA PRO A 129 11.91 -8.08 -1.72
C PRO A 129 12.21 -6.57 -1.63
N ASN A 130 13.10 -6.04 -2.46
CA ASN A 130 13.64 -4.69 -2.32
C ASN A 130 12.74 -3.62 -2.94
N PHE A 131 11.54 -3.50 -2.40
CA PHE A 131 10.61 -2.39 -2.64
C PHE A 131 10.23 -1.78 -1.30
N TYR A 132 9.77 -0.53 -1.31
CA TYR A 132 9.37 0.16 -0.09
C TYR A 132 7.99 -0.28 0.36
N ARG A 133 7.78 -0.28 1.68
CA ARG A 133 6.53 -0.72 2.29
C ARG A 133 6.06 0.30 3.31
N LEU A 134 4.81 0.69 3.17
CA LEU A 134 4.11 1.50 4.15
C LEU A 134 3.16 0.55 4.89
N ARG A 135 3.52 0.26 6.13
CA ARG A 135 2.87 -0.77 6.95
C ARG A 135 1.88 -0.10 7.90
N LEU A 136 0.59 -0.30 7.64
CA LEU A 136 -0.47 0.26 8.48
C LEU A 136 -0.91 -0.79 9.49
N GLY A 137 -0.71 -0.50 10.78
CA GLY A 137 -1.03 -1.43 11.86
C GLY A 137 -2.53 -1.70 11.97
N ILE A 138 -2.89 -2.96 12.16
CA ILE A 138 -4.27 -3.41 12.35
C ILE A 138 -4.46 -4.28 13.58
N ASP A 139 -3.43 -4.45 14.41
CA ASP A 139 -3.36 -5.41 15.51
C ASP A 139 -3.40 -6.87 15.04
N HIS A 140 -2.94 -7.74 15.89
CA HIS A 140 -2.99 -9.18 15.70
C HIS A 140 -4.14 -9.76 16.55
N PRO A 141 -4.90 -10.75 16.02
CA PRO A 141 -6.01 -11.33 16.79
C PRO A 141 -5.57 -12.23 17.95
N GLY A 142 -4.26 -12.44 18.13
CA GLY A 142 -3.71 -13.22 19.24
C GLY A 142 -3.43 -14.69 18.91
N ASP A 143 -4.09 -15.24 17.91
CA ASP A 143 -3.92 -16.63 17.49
C ASP A 143 -3.77 -16.67 15.97
N LYS A 144 -2.74 -17.35 15.50
CA LYS A 144 -2.47 -17.52 14.07
C LYS A 144 -3.66 -18.10 13.31
N ALA A 145 -4.41 -19.00 13.94
CA ALA A 145 -5.58 -19.63 13.33
C ALA A 145 -6.71 -18.63 13.04
N LEU A 146 -6.72 -17.47 13.72
CA LEU A 146 -7.77 -16.46 13.54
C LEU A 146 -7.41 -15.40 12.49
N VAL A 147 -6.19 -15.39 11.98
CA VAL A 147 -5.69 -14.31 11.10
C VAL A 147 -6.52 -14.15 9.84
N SER A 148 -6.80 -15.25 9.13
CA SER A 148 -7.53 -15.20 7.86
C SER A 148 -8.91 -14.55 8.02
N ALA A 149 -9.67 -14.95 9.03
CA ALA A 149 -10.97 -14.35 9.31
C ALA A 149 -10.83 -12.89 9.79
N TYR A 150 -9.83 -12.63 10.63
CA TYR A 150 -9.61 -11.29 11.19
C TYR A 150 -9.37 -10.23 10.11
N VAL A 151 -8.49 -10.50 9.16
CA VAL A 151 -8.17 -9.53 8.10
C VAL A 151 -9.33 -9.32 7.14
N LEU A 152 -10.22 -10.30 7.00
CA LEU A 152 -11.40 -10.21 6.14
C LEU A 152 -12.63 -9.67 6.85
N ASN A 153 -12.49 -9.20 8.08
CA ASN A 153 -13.56 -8.58 8.85
C ASN A 153 -13.34 -7.08 9.01
N LYS A 154 -14.41 -6.37 9.31
CA LYS A 154 -14.38 -4.93 9.57
C LYS A 154 -13.71 -4.66 10.92
N PRO A 155 -12.91 -3.60 11.04
CA PRO A 155 -12.44 -3.16 12.35
C PRO A 155 -13.59 -2.59 13.18
N SER A 156 -13.42 -2.56 14.51
CA SER A 156 -14.33 -1.83 15.39
C SER A 156 -14.32 -0.34 15.02
N ALA A 157 -15.32 0.40 15.47
CA ALA A 157 -15.37 1.85 15.22
C ALA A 157 -14.14 2.56 15.76
N GLU A 158 -13.64 2.16 16.93
CA GLU A 158 -12.42 2.71 17.52
C GLU A 158 -11.19 2.42 16.66
N HIS A 159 -11.00 1.15 16.27
CA HIS A 159 -9.87 0.76 15.41
C HIS A 159 -9.96 1.41 14.04
N ARG A 160 -11.16 1.53 13.49
CA ARG A 160 -11.35 2.20 12.20
C ARG A 160 -10.86 3.64 12.25
N GLN A 161 -11.19 4.37 13.33
CA GLN A 161 -10.76 5.75 13.49
C GLN A 161 -9.23 5.84 13.57
N LEU A 162 -8.59 4.95 14.33
CA LEU A 162 -7.13 4.89 14.43
C LEU A 162 -6.48 4.60 13.07
N ILE A 163 -7.07 3.71 12.29
CA ILE A 163 -6.56 3.38 10.96
C ILE A 163 -6.75 4.58 10.02
N GLU A 164 -7.90 5.23 10.05
CA GLU A 164 -8.14 6.43 9.25
C GLU A 164 -7.16 7.55 9.59
N ASP A 165 -6.84 7.72 10.87
CA ASP A 165 -5.84 8.69 11.32
C ASP A 165 -4.46 8.34 10.76
N SER A 166 -4.10 7.07 10.76
CA SER A 166 -2.81 6.63 10.19
C SER A 166 -2.78 6.80 8.66
N VAL A 167 -3.90 6.59 7.98
CA VAL A 167 -4.03 6.86 6.54
C VAL A 167 -3.76 8.35 6.27
N ASN A 168 -4.40 9.23 7.01
CA ASN A 168 -4.25 10.68 6.82
C ASN A 168 -2.81 11.14 7.13
N LYS A 169 -2.20 10.60 8.18
CA LYS A 169 -0.80 10.90 8.50
C LYS A 169 0.13 10.43 7.39
N SER A 170 -0.10 9.22 6.87
CA SER A 170 0.70 8.66 5.79
C SER A 170 0.64 9.54 4.54
N ILE A 171 -0.55 10.02 4.18
CA ILE A 171 -0.74 10.86 3.00
C ILE A 171 0.06 12.16 3.13
N LYS A 172 0.14 12.73 4.33
CA LYS A 172 0.98 13.93 4.55
C LYS A 172 2.46 13.66 4.30
N GLY A 173 2.91 12.42 4.48
CA GLY A 173 4.30 12.05 4.24
C GLY A 173 4.60 11.66 2.79
N ILE A 174 3.61 11.34 1.99
CA ILE A 174 3.83 10.85 0.63
C ILE A 174 4.58 11.86 -0.27
N PRO A 175 4.31 13.18 -0.22
CA PRO A 175 5.12 14.12 -1.02
C PRO A 175 6.62 14.04 -0.75
N LEU A 176 7.04 13.70 0.46
CA LEU A 176 8.45 13.46 0.77
C LEU A 176 8.98 12.22 0.04
N LEU A 177 8.16 11.18 -0.08
CA LEU A 177 8.55 9.96 -0.80
C LEU A 177 8.71 10.21 -2.30
N THR A 178 7.81 10.97 -2.89
CA THR A 178 7.88 11.30 -4.30
C THR A 178 9.02 12.29 -4.60
N ALA A 179 9.52 12.97 -3.58
CA ALA A 179 10.70 13.84 -3.67
C ALA A 179 12.00 13.11 -3.30
N GLY A 180 11.93 11.85 -2.85
CA GLY A 180 13.11 11.07 -2.48
C GLY A 180 13.67 11.36 -1.10
N GLU A 181 12.88 12.01 -0.22
CA GLU A 181 13.29 12.40 1.14
C GLU A 181 12.98 11.30 2.16
N PHE A 182 13.62 10.13 2.02
CA PHE A 182 13.27 8.93 2.78
C PHE A 182 13.55 9.04 4.27
N GLU A 183 14.62 9.69 4.67
CA GLU A 183 14.94 9.84 6.10
C GLU A 183 13.92 10.73 6.80
N GLU A 184 13.51 11.82 6.16
CA GLU A 184 12.51 12.71 6.71
C GLU A 184 11.16 12.05 6.85
N VAL A 185 10.72 11.29 5.82
CA VAL A 185 9.44 10.61 5.89
C VAL A 185 9.44 9.55 6.99
N GLN A 186 10.54 8.84 7.16
CA GLN A 186 10.64 7.83 8.21
C GLN A 186 10.51 8.47 9.59
N ARG A 187 11.20 9.57 9.85
CA ARG A 187 11.07 10.30 11.10
C ARG A 187 9.65 10.78 11.32
N PHE A 188 9.05 11.35 10.28
CA PHE A 188 7.67 11.86 10.37
C PHE A 188 6.68 10.75 10.67
N LEU A 189 6.74 9.64 9.94
CA LEU A 189 5.77 8.55 10.09
C LEU A 189 5.95 7.76 11.38
N HIS A 190 7.20 7.65 11.89
CA HIS A 190 7.47 6.92 13.12
C HIS A 190 7.30 7.78 14.38
N SER A 191 7.11 9.09 14.23
CA SER A 191 6.80 9.98 15.36
C SER A 191 5.39 9.70 15.90
N ARG A 192 5.20 10.00 17.18
CA ARG A 192 3.88 9.89 17.81
C ARG A 192 3.07 11.16 17.67
#